data_39e12197d2fca865e109eaf6b17636a1
#
_entry.id   39e12197d2fca865e109eaf6b17636a1
#
_cell.length_a   1.000
_cell.length_b   1.000
_cell.length_c   1.000
_cell.angle_alpha   90.00
_cell.angle_beta   90.00
_cell.angle_gamma   90.00
#
_symmetry.space_group_name_H-M   'P 1'
#
loop_
_entity.id
_entity.type
_entity.pdbx_description
1 polymer ?
#
loop_
_entity_poly.entity_id
_entity_poly.type
_entity_poly.pdbx_seq_one_letter_code
_entity_poly.pdbx_strand_id
1 'polypeptide(L)'
;MNLARSGDAPQPRRWWSPWRIVGLVCVGLFLAGIGRFYDHRTGFTSLISIGDKLGDGKVPALKAVPHYVYEDSYGYDGAYYVQIALDPLLTGSELQTSVDNLPYRAKRILLSWTAWLLGGGQPFWIVH
;
A
#
# COMPACT_ATOMS: atom_id res chain seq x y z
N MET A 1 16.61 -67.24 10.76
CA MET A 1 17.65 -66.27 10.32
C MET A 1 16.99 -64.91 10.21
N ASN A 2 17.04 -64.14 11.33
CA ASN A 2 16.33 -62.85 11.45
C ASN A 2 17.28 -61.75 11.03
N LEU A 3 17.03 -61.15 9.86
CA LEU A 3 17.78 -59.96 9.43
C LEU A 3 17.20 -58.75 10.15
N ALA A 4 17.96 -58.23 11.12
CA ALA A 4 17.66 -56.99 11.80
C ALA A 4 17.60 -55.83 10.79
N ARG A 5 16.42 -55.24 10.65
CA ARG A 5 16.21 -53.97 9.91
C ARG A 5 17.02 -52.89 10.65
N SER A 6 18.09 -52.40 10.02
CA SER A 6 18.82 -51.24 10.51
C SER A 6 17.85 -50.02 10.54
N GLY A 7 17.62 -49.51 11.76
CA GLY A 7 16.73 -48.38 11.97
C GLY A 7 17.30 -47.13 11.30
N ASP A 8 16.54 -46.56 10.42
CA ASP A 8 16.76 -45.21 9.87
C ASP A 8 16.79 -44.23 11.04
N ALA A 9 17.96 -43.76 11.39
CA ALA A 9 18.11 -42.66 12.36
C ALA A 9 17.38 -41.40 11.81
N PRO A 10 16.55 -40.75 12.63
CA PRO A 10 15.83 -39.58 12.17
C PRO A 10 16.82 -38.50 11.75
N GLN A 11 16.80 -38.16 10.49
CA GLN A 11 17.60 -37.06 9.94
C GLN A 11 17.26 -35.77 10.67
N PRO A 12 18.24 -34.99 11.16
CA PRO A 12 17.98 -33.71 11.84
C PRO A 12 17.27 -32.80 10.85
N ARG A 13 16.07 -32.38 11.20
CA ARG A 13 15.30 -31.38 10.44
C ARG A 13 16.14 -30.10 10.38
N ARG A 14 16.77 -29.85 9.25
CA ARG A 14 17.48 -28.60 8.96
C ARG A 14 16.45 -27.49 8.80
N TRP A 15 16.11 -26.84 9.91
CA TRP A 15 15.10 -25.75 9.98
C TRP A 15 15.51 -24.56 9.13
N TRP A 16 16.80 -24.37 8.87
CA TRP A 16 17.39 -23.27 8.11
C TRP A 16 17.89 -23.76 6.76
N SER A 17 17.01 -23.73 5.77
CA SER A 17 17.43 -23.85 4.37
C SER A 17 18.12 -22.55 3.95
N PRO A 18 19.22 -22.56 3.19
CA PRO A 18 19.86 -21.36 2.64
C PRO A 18 18.86 -20.43 1.93
N TRP A 19 17.91 -21.00 1.22
CA TRP A 19 16.85 -20.26 0.53
C TRP A 19 15.93 -19.49 1.47
N ARG A 20 15.67 -19.99 2.66
CA ARG A 20 14.88 -19.26 3.67
C ARG A 20 15.65 -18.08 4.21
N ILE A 21 16.96 -18.22 4.43
CA ILE A 21 17.82 -17.13 4.89
C ILE A 21 17.86 -16.04 3.82
N VAL A 22 18.10 -16.42 2.54
CA VAL A 22 18.06 -15.47 1.42
C VAL A 22 16.71 -14.75 1.35
N GLY A 23 15.61 -15.50 1.45
CA GLY A 23 14.26 -14.91 1.46
C GLY A 23 14.06 -13.89 2.59
N LEU A 24 14.48 -14.23 3.82
CA LEU A 24 14.41 -13.32 4.97
C LEU A 24 15.25 -12.06 4.78
N VAL A 25 16.46 -12.20 4.23
CA VAL A 25 17.34 -11.07 3.92
C VAL A 25 16.69 -10.17 2.87
N CYS A 26 16.15 -10.74 1.79
CA CYS A 26 15.44 -9.95 0.76
C CYS A 26 14.23 -9.20 1.33
N VAL A 27 13.42 -9.86 2.16
CA VAL A 27 12.29 -9.22 2.84
C VAL A 27 12.78 -8.12 3.78
N GLY A 28 13.83 -8.35 4.55
CA GLY A 28 14.42 -7.36 5.45
C GLY A 28 14.91 -6.12 4.70
N LEU A 29 15.63 -6.31 3.59
CA LEU A 29 16.10 -5.21 2.74
C LEU A 29 14.94 -4.44 2.10
N PHE A 30 13.91 -5.15 1.66
CA PHE A 30 12.70 -4.53 1.12
C PHE A 30 11.97 -3.68 2.15
N LEU A 31 11.75 -4.21 3.35
CA LEU A 31 11.12 -3.48 4.46
C LEU A 31 11.95 -2.28 4.91
N ALA A 32 13.28 -2.42 4.99
CA ALA A 32 14.18 -1.31 5.28
C ALA A 32 14.11 -0.23 4.19
N GLY A 33 14.01 -0.62 2.92
CA GLY A 33 13.81 0.28 1.79
C GLY A 33 12.51 1.09 1.91
N ILE A 34 11.39 0.43 2.24
CA ILE A 34 10.10 1.09 2.47
C ILE A 34 10.17 1.99 3.71
N GLY A 35 10.81 1.54 4.79
CA GLY A 35 10.95 2.30 6.03
C GLY A 35 11.58 3.69 5.85
N ARG A 36 12.37 3.91 4.79
CA ARG A 36 12.96 5.21 4.48
C ARG A 36 11.93 6.28 4.08
N PHE A 37 10.74 5.86 3.65
CA PHE A 37 9.65 6.77 3.26
C PHE A 37 8.72 7.10 4.42
N TYR A 38 9.00 6.60 5.62
CA TYR A 38 8.20 6.89 6.80
C TYR A 38 8.56 8.27 7.37
N ASP A 39 7.54 9.10 7.58
CA ASP A 39 7.62 10.37 8.28
C ASP A 39 6.68 10.38 9.50
N HIS A 40 7.10 10.97 10.62
CA HIS A 40 6.32 10.98 11.87
C HIS A 40 4.98 11.73 11.77
N ARG A 41 4.85 12.68 10.85
CA ARG A 41 3.65 13.50 10.69
C ARG A 41 2.71 12.97 9.64
N THR A 42 3.28 12.39 8.59
CA THR A 42 2.54 11.99 7.38
C THR A 42 2.60 10.49 7.11
N GLY A 43 3.24 9.69 7.99
CA GLY A 43 3.35 8.25 7.81
C GLY A 43 4.06 7.86 6.50
N PHE A 44 3.48 6.94 5.76
CA PHE A 44 3.95 6.48 4.46
C PHE A 44 3.32 7.22 3.26
N THR A 45 2.60 8.32 3.48
CA THR A 45 1.83 9.01 2.45
C THR A 45 2.69 9.59 1.32
N SER A 46 4.00 9.75 1.53
CA SER A 46 4.94 10.12 0.46
C SER A 46 4.95 9.09 -0.69
N LEU A 47 4.62 7.82 -0.42
CA LEU A 47 4.51 6.77 -1.45
C LEU A 47 3.29 6.96 -2.37
N ILE A 48 2.29 7.72 -1.94
CA ILE A 48 1.10 8.03 -2.75
C ILE A 48 1.40 9.06 -3.84
N SER A 49 2.44 9.88 -3.63
CA SER A 49 2.87 10.94 -4.57
C SER A 49 1.78 11.98 -4.84
N ILE A 50 1.28 12.63 -3.80
CA ILE A 50 0.32 13.73 -3.92
C ILE A 50 1.10 15.02 -4.18
N GLY A 51 0.77 15.74 -5.26
CA GLY A 51 1.41 17.02 -5.61
C GLY A 51 0.61 18.23 -5.15
N ASP A 52 1.30 19.37 -5.02
CA ASP A 52 0.69 20.67 -4.70
C ASP A 52 -0.13 21.23 -5.87
N LYS A 53 0.32 21.01 -7.11
CA LYS A 53 -0.40 21.43 -8.32
C LYS A 53 -1.71 20.68 -8.57
N LEU A 54 -2.00 19.61 -7.81
CA LEU A 54 -3.33 19.01 -7.78
C LEU A 54 -4.35 19.96 -7.15
N GLY A 55 -3.89 20.93 -6.34
CA GLY A 55 -4.61 22.10 -5.87
C GLY A 55 -5.98 21.80 -5.27
N ASP A 56 -6.98 22.54 -5.77
CA ASP A 56 -8.38 22.38 -5.35
C ASP A 56 -9.02 21.09 -5.85
N GLY A 57 -8.40 20.37 -6.77
CA GLY A 57 -8.83 19.07 -7.26
C GLY A 57 -8.70 17.92 -6.26
N LYS A 58 -8.50 18.19 -4.95
CA LYS A 58 -8.51 17.16 -3.90
C LYS A 58 -9.89 17.09 -3.25
N VAL A 59 -10.42 15.88 -3.07
CA VAL A 59 -11.66 15.67 -2.31
C VAL A 59 -11.50 16.17 -0.86
N PRO A 60 -12.57 16.72 -0.23
CA PRO A 60 -12.51 17.27 1.13
C PRO A 60 -11.99 16.27 2.16
N ALA A 61 -12.35 15.00 2.03
CA ALA A 61 -11.87 13.94 2.91
C ALA A 61 -10.34 13.78 2.87
N LEU A 62 -9.69 13.96 1.71
CA LEU A 62 -8.24 13.94 1.58
C LEU A 62 -7.59 15.20 2.19
N LYS A 63 -8.21 16.37 1.98
CA LYS A 63 -7.72 17.65 2.55
C LYS A 63 -7.71 17.64 4.08
N ALA A 64 -8.64 16.89 4.69
CA ALA A 64 -8.79 16.79 6.15
C ALA A 64 -7.73 15.86 6.81
N VAL A 65 -7.02 15.04 6.05
CA VAL A 65 -6.03 14.11 6.58
C VAL A 65 -4.61 14.63 6.34
N PRO A 66 -3.74 14.67 7.35
CA PRO A 66 -2.32 15.00 7.15
C PRO A 66 -1.68 14.04 6.15
N HIS A 67 -1.04 14.55 5.13
CA HIS A 67 -0.35 13.77 4.11
C HIS A 67 0.85 14.54 3.55
N TYR A 68 1.83 13.82 3.02
CA TYR A 68 2.97 14.42 2.35
C TYR A 68 2.56 15.00 1.00
N VAL A 69 3.04 16.21 0.70
CA VAL A 69 2.77 16.90 -0.56
C VAL A 69 4.08 17.20 -1.25
N TYR A 70 4.23 16.78 -2.50
CA TYR A 70 5.38 17.10 -3.33
C TYR A 70 5.21 18.50 -3.94
N GLU A 71 6.19 19.36 -3.72
CA GLU A 71 6.23 20.71 -4.28
C GLU A 71 6.48 20.67 -5.79
N ASP A 72 5.91 21.64 -6.50
CA ASP A 72 6.02 21.83 -7.95
C ASP A 72 5.64 20.59 -8.77
N SER A 73 4.68 19.80 -8.30
CA SER A 73 4.27 18.52 -8.84
C SER A 73 2.75 18.39 -8.97
N TYR A 74 2.29 17.73 -10.03
CA TYR A 74 0.90 17.28 -10.14
C TYR A 74 0.64 15.99 -9.36
N GLY A 75 1.68 15.37 -8.81
CA GLY A 75 1.58 14.05 -8.19
C GLY A 75 1.59 12.93 -9.23
N TYR A 76 1.16 11.76 -8.79
CA TYR A 76 1.13 10.56 -9.63
C TYR A 76 -0.20 9.81 -9.46
N ASP A 77 -0.35 8.69 -10.15
CA ASP A 77 -1.57 7.87 -10.15
C ASP A 77 -2.11 7.55 -8.76
N GLY A 78 -1.25 7.37 -7.76
CA GLY A 78 -1.62 7.14 -6.36
C GLY A 78 -2.53 8.23 -5.80
N ALA A 79 -2.31 9.49 -6.18
CA ALA A 79 -3.12 10.63 -5.75
C ALA A 79 -4.60 10.52 -6.19
N TYR A 80 -4.87 9.86 -7.30
CA TYR A 80 -6.22 9.63 -7.78
C TYR A 80 -6.84 8.38 -7.13
N TYR A 81 -6.06 7.29 -6.98
CA TYR A 81 -6.57 6.05 -6.37
C TYR A 81 -6.89 6.21 -4.88
N VAL A 82 -6.16 7.04 -4.14
CA VAL A 82 -6.52 7.35 -2.74
C VAL A 82 -7.83 8.12 -2.66
N GLN A 83 -8.11 9.03 -3.59
CA GLN A 83 -9.38 9.75 -3.64
C GLN A 83 -10.56 8.83 -3.96
N ILE A 84 -10.37 7.87 -4.88
CA ILE A 84 -11.35 6.81 -5.14
C ILE A 84 -11.54 5.91 -3.91
N ALA A 85 -10.47 5.64 -3.14
CA ALA A 85 -10.58 4.86 -1.92
C ALA A 85 -11.38 5.56 -0.82
N LEU A 86 -11.38 6.89 -0.81
CA LEU A 86 -12.20 7.69 0.12
C LEU A 86 -13.70 7.72 -0.24
N ASP A 87 -14.04 7.48 -1.51
CA ASP A 87 -15.42 7.30 -1.99
C ASP A 87 -15.51 6.11 -2.97
N PRO A 88 -15.44 4.87 -2.46
CA PRO A 88 -15.34 3.67 -3.30
C PRO A 88 -16.63 3.33 -4.06
N LEU A 89 -17.74 3.98 -3.73
CA LEU A 89 -19.00 3.85 -4.45
C LEU A 89 -19.13 4.84 -5.60
N LEU A 90 -18.16 5.77 -5.73
CA LEU A 90 -18.09 6.78 -6.79
C LEU A 90 -19.32 7.70 -6.82
N THR A 91 -19.91 7.99 -5.66
CA THR A 91 -21.17 8.75 -5.53
C THR A 91 -20.98 10.24 -5.35
N GLY A 92 -19.80 10.67 -4.89
CA GLY A 92 -19.47 12.07 -4.64
C GLY A 92 -19.29 12.86 -5.93
N SER A 93 -20.01 13.98 -6.07
CA SER A 93 -19.83 14.90 -7.21
C SER A 93 -18.42 15.48 -7.29
N GLU A 94 -17.78 15.67 -6.14
CA GLU A 94 -16.42 16.21 -6.02
C GLU A 94 -15.37 15.25 -6.58
N LEU A 95 -15.61 13.93 -6.50
CA LEU A 95 -14.71 12.92 -7.03
C LEU A 95 -14.59 13.04 -8.56
N GLN A 96 -15.67 13.38 -9.26
CA GLN A 96 -15.68 13.53 -10.70
C GLN A 96 -14.80 14.70 -11.19
N THR A 97 -14.66 15.73 -10.36
CA THR A 97 -13.82 16.90 -10.66
C THR A 97 -12.39 16.73 -10.15
N SER A 98 -12.19 15.85 -9.16
CA SER A 98 -10.90 15.62 -8.51
C SER A 98 -10.05 14.54 -9.21
N VAL A 99 -10.66 13.69 -10.02
CA VAL A 99 -9.99 12.62 -10.75
C VAL A 99 -10.05 12.89 -12.25
N ASP A 100 -8.90 12.92 -12.91
CA ASP A 100 -8.75 13.30 -14.31
C ASP A 100 -9.63 12.50 -15.28
N ASN A 101 -9.70 11.18 -15.10
CA ASN A 101 -10.51 10.26 -15.91
C ASN A 101 -11.11 9.16 -15.02
N LEU A 102 -12.16 9.50 -14.29
CA LEU A 102 -12.78 8.59 -13.35
C LEU A 102 -13.22 7.25 -13.98
N PRO A 103 -13.89 7.21 -15.16
CA PRO A 103 -14.24 5.93 -15.79
C PRO A 103 -13.07 5.02 -16.13
N TYR A 104 -11.93 5.60 -16.52
CA TYR A 104 -10.71 4.83 -16.79
C TYR A 104 -10.11 4.27 -15.51
N ARG A 105 -10.03 5.10 -14.45
CA ARG A 105 -9.44 4.71 -13.17
C ARG A 105 -10.32 3.74 -12.41
N ALA A 106 -11.62 3.85 -12.52
CA ALA A 106 -12.60 2.93 -11.93
C ALA A 106 -12.47 1.48 -12.44
N LYS A 107 -11.86 1.25 -13.60
CA LYS A 107 -11.53 -0.10 -14.08
C LYS A 107 -10.52 -0.81 -13.18
N ARG A 108 -9.76 -0.09 -12.37
CA ARG A 108 -8.76 -0.62 -11.41
C ARG A 108 -9.19 -0.39 -9.97
N ILE A 109 -10.48 -0.36 -9.72
CA ILE A 109 -11.09 -0.01 -8.42
C ILE A 109 -10.71 -0.97 -7.28
N LEU A 110 -10.23 -2.17 -7.60
CA LEU A 110 -9.90 -3.19 -6.60
C LEU A 110 -8.86 -2.69 -5.59
N LEU A 111 -7.85 -1.92 -6.02
CA LEU A 111 -6.85 -1.32 -5.12
C LEU A 111 -7.51 -0.35 -4.13
N SER A 112 -8.37 0.53 -4.64
CA SER A 112 -9.10 1.51 -3.81
C SER A 112 -10.06 0.84 -2.85
N TRP A 113 -10.78 -0.20 -3.27
CA TRP A 113 -11.62 -1.01 -2.40
C TRP A 113 -10.83 -1.73 -1.31
N THR A 114 -9.66 -2.26 -1.66
CA THR A 114 -8.78 -2.90 -0.68
C THR A 114 -8.34 -1.92 0.39
N ALA A 115 -7.91 -0.72 -0.01
CA ALA A 115 -7.52 0.35 0.92
C ALA A 115 -8.70 0.77 1.82
N TRP A 116 -9.90 0.92 1.25
CA TRP A 116 -11.11 1.25 2.01
C TRP A 116 -11.46 0.17 3.04
N LEU A 117 -11.43 -1.12 2.64
CA LEU A 117 -11.70 -2.24 3.55
C LEU A 117 -10.67 -2.33 4.67
N LEU A 118 -9.37 -2.23 4.35
CA LEU A 118 -8.29 -2.26 5.35
C LEU A 118 -8.35 -1.07 6.28
N GLY A 119 -8.72 0.10 5.75
CA GLY A 119 -8.91 1.32 6.54
C GLY A 119 -10.23 1.39 7.31
N GLY A 120 -11.12 0.38 7.16
CA GLY A 120 -12.42 0.34 7.84
C GLY A 120 -13.31 1.55 7.49
N GLY A 121 -13.16 2.11 6.30
CA GLY A 121 -13.87 3.32 5.86
C GLY A 121 -13.39 4.62 6.52
N GLN A 122 -12.37 4.58 7.39
CA GLN A 122 -11.85 5.76 8.06
C GLN A 122 -10.81 6.48 7.20
N PRO A 123 -11.00 7.78 6.85
CA PRO A 123 -10.11 8.50 5.95
C PRO A 123 -8.63 8.45 6.38
N PHE A 124 -8.37 8.58 7.67
CA PHE A 124 -7.01 8.51 8.21
C PHE A 124 -6.32 7.19 7.84
N TRP A 125 -6.97 6.04 8.10
CA TRP A 125 -6.38 4.73 7.82
C TRP A 125 -6.34 4.35 6.34
N ILE A 126 -7.22 4.94 5.53
CA ILE A 126 -7.20 4.76 4.07
C ILE A 126 -5.99 5.45 3.45
N VAL A 127 -5.61 6.61 4.00
CA VAL A 127 -4.52 7.45 3.47
C VAL A 127 -3.16 6.98 4.02
N HIS A 128 -3.09 6.39 5.23
CA HIS A 128 -1.87 5.93 5.89
C HIS A 128 -1.67 4.42 5.80
#